data_9297548d768aea912b83d7c1338d669f
#
_entry.id   9297548d768aea912b83d7c1338d669f
#
_cell.length_a   1.000
_cell.length_b   1.000
_cell.length_c   1.000
_cell.angle_alpha   90.00
_cell.angle_beta   90.00
_cell.angle_gamma   90.00
#
_symmetry.space_group_name_H-M   'P 1'
#
loop_
_entity.id
_entity.type
_entity.pdbx_description
1 polymer ?
#
loop_
_entity_poly.entity_id
_entity_poly.type
_entity_poly.pdbx_seq_one_letter_code
_entity_poly.pdbx_strand_id
1 'polypeptide(L)'
;MYEVYQDHPKQARLNIRVVLAVAFLVCAIGAGIFLITRLVSKPLTKEDARGQTGIVYDSSAVEGGWDNLSPEEIAEKLNEKVAEGMINISMNTAPYFENGTAEGNVMIVNENINLYPQQVEFIRNDTGEQIYQSRAIPVGSKIERAALDVELPAGTYECTAMFHNLDPVSGEIIGTAGAIITITIQH
;
A
#
# COMPACT_ATOMS: atom_id res chain seq x y z
N MET A 1 0.25 86.25 24.46
CA MET A 1 0.50 85.35 25.62
C MET A 1 -0.11 84.03 25.26
N TYR A 2 0.70 83.09 24.72
CA TYR A 2 0.25 81.78 24.31
C TYR A 2 0.85 80.74 25.26
N GLU A 3 0.01 80.06 26.03
CA GLU A 3 0.41 78.93 26.84
C GLU A 3 0.65 77.69 25.93
N VAL A 4 1.84 77.15 25.95
CA VAL A 4 2.20 75.90 25.30
C VAL A 4 1.80 74.77 26.21
N TYR A 5 0.76 74.04 25.81
CA TYR A 5 0.33 72.80 26.48
C TYR A 5 1.30 71.67 26.13
N GLN A 6 2.13 71.28 27.06
CA GLN A 6 2.97 70.09 26.93
C GLN A 6 2.22 68.85 27.32
N ASP A 7 1.86 68.06 26.31
CA ASP A 7 1.27 66.74 26.50
C ASP A 7 2.39 65.71 26.84
N HIS A 8 2.41 65.22 28.08
CA HIS A 8 3.35 64.20 28.49
C HIS A 8 2.73 62.84 28.16
N PRO A 9 3.40 61.97 27.35
CA PRO A 9 2.88 60.63 27.10
C PRO A 9 2.89 59.81 28.39
N LYS A 10 1.69 59.35 28.80
CA LYS A 10 1.52 58.40 29.89
C LYS A 10 2.23 57.09 29.54
N GLN A 11 3.39 56.85 30.13
CA GLN A 11 4.05 55.54 30.07
C GLN A 11 3.10 54.49 30.68
N ALA A 12 2.55 53.64 29.82
CA ALA A 12 1.78 52.47 30.23
C ALA A 12 2.71 51.50 30.99
N ARG A 13 2.54 51.45 32.30
CA ARG A 13 3.25 50.47 33.15
C ARG A 13 2.77 49.06 32.72
N LEU A 14 3.58 48.38 31.94
CA LEU A 14 3.31 47.01 31.50
C LEU A 14 3.23 46.12 32.73
N ASN A 15 2.04 45.52 32.95
CA ASN A 15 1.79 44.75 34.16
C ASN A 15 2.58 43.44 34.09
N ILE A 16 3.60 43.29 34.90
CA ILE A 16 4.56 42.16 34.88
C ILE A 16 3.85 40.79 34.94
N ARG A 17 2.67 40.77 35.59
CA ARG A 17 1.82 39.58 35.65
C ARG A 17 1.25 39.19 34.28
N VAL A 18 0.93 40.16 33.42
CA VAL A 18 0.44 39.94 32.06
C VAL A 18 1.58 39.43 31.19
N VAL A 19 2.76 40.01 31.30
CA VAL A 19 3.96 39.56 30.57
C VAL A 19 4.33 38.14 30.94
N LEU A 20 4.31 37.79 32.22
CA LEU A 20 4.59 36.43 32.68
C LEU A 20 3.52 35.42 32.19
N ALA A 21 2.23 35.80 32.18
CA ALA A 21 1.18 34.93 31.69
C ALA A 21 1.31 34.66 30.17
N VAL A 22 1.63 35.68 29.38
CA VAL A 22 1.88 35.53 27.92
C VAL A 22 3.11 34.67 27.67
N ALA A 23 4.21 34.88 28.40
CA ALA A 23 5.41 34.06 28.29
C ALA A 23 5.13 32.58 28.61
N PHE A 24 4.32 32.30 29.65
CA PHE A 24 3.94 30.94 30.01
C PHE A 24 3.08 30.28 28.95
N LEU A 25 2.14 31.02 28.34
CA LEU A 25 1.29 30.55 27.25
C LEU A 25 2.11 30.17 26.01
N VAL A 26 3.09 31.01 25.64
CA VAL A 26 3.98 30.74 24.50
C VAL A 26 4.84 29.50 24.73
N CYS A 27 5.35 29.32 25.95
CA CYS A 27 6.12 28.14 26.32
C CYS A 27 5.27 26.86 26.30
N ALA A 28 4.01 26.93 26.76
CA ALA A 28 3.10 25.79 26.75
C ALA A 28 2.74 25.37 25.32
N ILE A 29 2.50 26.33 24.41
CA ILE A 29 2.24 26.07 22.99
C ILE A 29 3.50 25.46 22.32
N GLY A 30 4.68 26.00 22.58
CA GLY A 30 5.95 25.47 22.07
C GLY A 30 6.23 24.03 22.53
N ALA A 31 5.98 23.73 23.81
CA ALA A 31 6.10 22.38 24.36
C ALA A 31 5.09 21.41 23.75
N GLY A 32 3.85 21.85 23.50
CA GLY A 32 2.82 21.07 22.85
C GLY A 32 3.19 20.70 21.41
N ILE A 33 3.67 21.66 20.63
CA ILE A 33 4.13 21.43 19.25
C ILE A 33 5.35 20.48 19.24
N PHE A 34 6.29 20.64 20.16
CA PHE A 34 7.46 19.76 20.27
C PHE A 34 7.08 18.31 20.62
N LEU A 35 6.09 18.12 21.52
CA LEU A 35 5.57 16.80 21.84
C LEU A 35 4.82 16.15 20.67
N ILE A 36 4.02 16.92 19.92
CA ILE A 36 3.30 16.42 18.74
C ILE A 36 4.30 16.02 17.65
N THR A 37 5.32 16.81 17.38
CA THR A 37 6.37 16.47 16.39
C THR A 37 7.15 15.22 16.79
N ARG A 38 7.39 14.98 18.09
CA ARG A 38 8.05 13.75 18.57
C ARG A 38 7.15 12.52 18.48
N LEU A 39 5.83 12.67 18.67
CA LEU A 39 4.86 11.57 18.54
C LEU A 39 4.61 11.18 17.07
N VAL A 40 4.68 12.13 16.15
CA VAL A 40 4.48 11.90 14.70
C VAL A 40 5.76 11.39 14.02
N SER A 41 6.94 11.72 14.55
CA SER A 41 8.22 11.24 14.04
C SER A 41 8.56 9.86 14.63
N LYS A 42 7.81 8.80 14.19
CA LYS A 42 8.35 7.44 14.33
C LYS A 42 9.59 7.35 13.43
N PRO A 43 10.74 6.90 13.95
CA PRO A 43 11.86 6.60 13.07
C PRO A 43 11.41 5.52 12.08
N LEU A 44 11.50 5.82 10.79
CA LEU A 44 11.30 4.85 9.72
C LEU A 44 12.22 3.67 10.00
N THR A 45 11.65 2.51 10.25
CA THR A 45 12.43 1.27 10.36
C THR A 45 12.99 0.91 8.98
N LYS A 46 14.06 0.11 8.93
CA LYS A 46 14.67 -0.33 7.65
C LYS A 46 13.66 -1.03 6.70
N GLU A 47 12.51 -1.48 7.20
CA GLU A 47 11.41 -2.00 6.40
C GLU A 47 10.69 -0.91 5.61
N ASP A 48 10.57 0.31 6.15
CA ASP A 48 9.94 1.44 5.45
C ASP A 48 10.82 2.01 4.32
N ALA A 49 12.12 1.70 4.31
CA ALA A 49 13.05 2.17 3.28
C ALA A 49 12.92 1.41 1.93
N ARG A 50 12.17 0.31 1.88
CA ARG A 50 11.84 -0.37 0.61
C ARG A 50 10.79 0.40 -0.21
N GLY A 51 10.12 1.39 0.37
CA GLY A 51 9.07 2.19 -0.27
C GLY A 51 9.53 3.43 -1.05
N GLN A 52 10.84 3.64 -1.29
CA GLN A 52 11.34 4.85 -1.98
C GLN A 52 11.32 4.77 -3.51
N THR A 53 10.82 3.70 -4.10
CA THR A 53 10.75 3.50 -5.56
C THR A 53 9.38 3.77 -6.17
N GLY A 54 8.44 4.36 -5.44
CA GLY A 54 7.06 4.56 -5.93
C GLY A 54 6.19 3.30 -5.87
N ILE A 55 6.75 2.10 -5.66
CA ILE A 55 6.02 0.85 -5.50
C ILE A 55 5.76 0.58 -4.00
N VAL A 56 4.52 0.27 -3.66
CA VAL A 56 4.15 -0.23 -2.33
C VAL A 56 3.92 -1.73 -2.44
N TYR A 57 4.79 -2.51 -1.80
CA TYR A 57 4.67 -3.97 -1.79
C TYR A 57 3.56 -4.44 -0.85
N ASP A 58 2.91 -5.55 -1.23
CA ASP A 58 1.87 -6.16 -0.41
C ASP A 58 2.46 -6.79 0.85
N SER A 59 1.86 -6.47 2.01
CA SER A 59 2.34 -6.95 3.31
C SER A 59 2.08 -8.44 3.55
N SER A 60 1.19 -9.07 2.76
CA SER A 60 0.91 -10.50 2.78
C SER A 60 1.77 -11.30 1.79
N ALA A 61 2.56 -10.61 0.94
CA ALA A 61 3.49 -11.26 0.04
C ALA A 61 4.66 -11.85 0.83
N VAL A 62 4.81 -13.16 0.75
CA VAL A 62 5.93 -13.90 1.37
C VAL A 62 6.85 -14.45 0.27
N GLU A 63 8.13 -14.56 0.58
CA GLU A 63 9.12 -15.10 -0.36
C GLU A 63 8.84 -16.57 -0.66
N GLY A 64 8.91 -16.95 -1.94
CA GLY A 64 8.77 -18.33 -2.43
C GLY A 64 7.75 -18.47 -3.56
N GLY A 65 8.07 -19.33 -4.53
CA GLY A 65 7.18 -19.81 -5.58
C GLY A 65 6.53 -21.14 -5.21
N TRP A 66 5.65 -21.66 -6.09
CA TRP A 66 5.08 -23.01 -5.96
C TRP A 66 6.09 -24.11 -6.25
N ASP A 67 6.93 -23.88 -7.24
CA ASP A 67 7.96 -24.82 -7.65
C ASP A 67 9.22 -24.53 -6.86
N ASN A 68 9.71 -25.50 -6.10
CA ASN A 68 11.03 -25.44 -5.49
C ASN A 68 12.12 -25.64 -6.55
N LEU A 69 12.11 -24.76 -7.59
CA LEU A 69 13.09 -24.81 -8.66
C LEU A 69 14.43 -24.25 -8.15
N SER A 70 15.52 -24.91 -8.56
CA SER A 70 16.87 -24.38 -8.32
C SER A 70 17.13 -23.14 -9.16
N PRO A 71 18.10 -22.27 -8.78
CA PRO A 71 18.48 -21.12 -9.59
C PRO A 71 18.90 -21.49 -11.02
N GLU A 72 19.48 -22.67 -11.21
CA GLU A 72 19.89 -23.19 -12.51
C GLU A 72 18.70 -23.55 -13.40
N GLU A 73 17.68 -24.21 -12.82
CA GLU A 73 16.44 -24.55 -13.54
C GLU A 73 15.63 -23.29 -13.90
N ILE A 74 15.66 -22.27 -13.02
CA ILE A 74 15.08 -20.97 -13.32
C ILE A 74 15.81 -20.30 -14.48
N ALA A 75 17.15 -20.32 -14.48
CA ALA A 75 17.94 -19.72 -15.54
C ALA A 75 17.73 -20.42 -16.89
N GLU A 76 17.58 -21.75 -16.90
CA GLU A 76 17.30 -22.54 -18.10
C GLU A 76 15.91 -22.21 -18.67
N LYS A 77 14.88 -22.10 -17.83
CA LYS A 77 13.54 -21.65 -18.23
C LYS A 77 13.52 -20.21 -18.73
N LEU A 78 14.32 -19.31 -18.13
CA LEU A 78 14.47 -17.92 -18.59
C LEU A 78 15.12 -17.84 -19.97
N ASN A 79 16.08 -18.71 -20.25
CA ASN A 79 16.74 -18.76 -21.56
C ASN A 79 15.85 -19.38 -22.66
N GLU A 80 14.84 -20.16 -22.29
CA GLU A 80 14.03 -20.89 -23.27
C GLU A 80 12.94 -20.05 -23.92
N LYS A 81 12.38 -18.98 -23.33
CA LYS A 81 11.34 -18.10 -23.97
C LYS A 81 10.73 -17.05 -23.03
N VAL A 82 11.40 -16.10 -22.58
CA VAL A 82 10.71 -14.91 -22.10
C VAL A 82 10.96 -13.77 -23.08
N ALA A 83 10.09 -13.65 -24.10
CA ALA A 83 9.99 -12.39 -24.82
C ALA A 83 9.66 -11.29 -23.78
N GLU A 84 10.36 -10.16 -23.85
CA GLU A 84 10.01 -8.97 -23.06
C GLU A 84 8.49 -8.75 -23.13
N GLY A 85 7.82 -8.76 -21.97
CA GLY A 85 6.37 -8.58 -21.87
C GLY A 85 5.55 -9.84 -21.58
N MET A 86 6.12 -11.05 -21.53
CA MET A 86 5.37 -12.24 -21.09
C MET A 86 5.14 -12.21 -19.58
N ILE A 87 3.91 -12.51 -19.16
CA ILE A 87 3.47 -12.61 -17.77
C ILE A 87 3.11 -14.06 -17.49
N ASN A 88 3.82 -14.69 -16.56
CA ASN A 88 3.43 -16.00 -16.06
C ASN A 88 2.43 -15.81 -14.93
N ILE A 89 1.24 -16.35 -15.13
CA ILE A 89 0.15 -16.32 -14.16
C ILE A 89 0.16 -17.62 -13.37
N SER A 90 0.24 -17.52 -12.05
CA SER A 90 0.12 -18.64 -11.13
C SER A 90 -0.81 -18.25 -10.00
N MET A 91 -1.98 -18.90 -9.93
CA MET A 91 -2.96 -18.67 -8.88
C MET A 91 -3.95 -19.84 -8.78
N ASN A 92 -4.74 -19.85 -7.69
CA ASN A 92 -5.93 -20.72 -7.62
C ASN A 92 -7.05 -20.12 -8.49
N THR A 93 -7.46 -20.83 -9.51
CA THR A 93 -8.55 -20.39 -10.42
C THR A 93 -9.95 -20.62 -9.86
N ALA A 94 -10.08 -21.32 -8.72
CA ALA A 94 -11.34 -21.55 -8.03
C ALA A 94 -11.22 -21.22 -6.53
N PRO A 95 -10.91 -19.97 -6.16
CA PRO A 95 -10.76 -19.59 -4.77
C PRO A 95 -12.08 -19.70 -4.01
N TYR A 96 -11.97 -20.18 -2.77
CA TYR A 96 -13.06 -20.42 -1.86
C TYR A 96 -12.97 -19.55 -0.63
N PHE A 97 -14.08 -18.94 -0.25
CA PHE A 97 -14.25 -18.09 0.92
C PHE A 97 -15.35 -18.65 1.82
N GLU A 98 -15.12 -18.71 3.12
CA GLU A 98 -16.11 -19.20 4.08
C GLU A 98 -17.34 -18.27 4.14
N ASN A 99 -17.10 -16.95 4.08
CA ASN A 99 -18.13 -15.91 3.98
C ASN A 99 -17.56 -14.69 3.25
N GLY A 100 -18.39 -13.66 3.01
CA GLY A 100 -18.02 -12.47 2.22
C GLY A 100 -16.94 -11.59 2.82
N THR A 101 -16.55 -11.80 4.08
CA THR A 101 -15.49 -11.02 4.78
C THR A 101 -14.28 -11.86 5.19
N ALA A 102 -14.38 -13.20 5.05
CA ALA A 102 -13.30 -14.11 5.40
C ALA A 102 -12.18 -14.09 4.35
N GLU A 103 -10.98 -14.50 4.75
CA GLU A 103 -9.90 -14.76 3.79
C GLU A 103 -10.13 -16.06 3.02
N GLY A 104 -10.01 -15.99 1.70
CA GLY A 104 -10.05 -17.15 0.80
C GLY A 104 -8.65 -17.60 0.36
N ASN A 105 -8.57 -18.81 -0.19
CA ASN A 105 -7.35 -19.44 -0.68
C ASN A 105 -7.00 -18.99 -2.11
N VAL A 106 -6.65 -17.73 -2.29
CA VAL A 106 -6.38 -17.12 -3.60
C VAL A 106 -5.11 -17.65 -4.26
N MET A 107 -4.09 -18.02 -3.48
CA MET A 107 -2.86 -18.67 -3.92
C MET A 107 -2.18 -17.97 -5.09
N ILE A 108 -2.07 -16.65 -5.04
CA ILE A 108 -1.42 -15.84 -6.08
C ILE A 108 0.09 -15.96 -5.91
N VAL A 109 0.83 -16.25 -6.99
CA VAL A 109 2.29 -16.36 -6.99
C VAL A 109 2.87 -15.53 -8.10
N ASN A 110 3.77 -14.61 -7.77
CA ASN A 110 4.64 -14.00 -8.75
C ASN A 110 5.90 -14.85 -8.87
N GLU A 111 5.90 -15.75 -9.85
CA GLU A 111 6.92 -16.76 -10.05
C GLU A 111 8.32 -16.15 -10.28
N ASN A 112 9.37 -16.89 -9.91
CA ASN A 112 10.76 -16.45 -10.07
C ASN A 112 11.16 -16.23 -11.54
N ILE A 113 10.39 -16.80 -12.50
CA ILE A 113 10.59 -16.59 -13.93
C ILE A 113 10.00 -15.27 -14.45
N ASN A 114 9.17 -14.58 -13.66
CA ASN A 114 8.72 -13.23 -13.99
C ASN A 114 9.84 -12.22 -13.73
N LEU A 115 9.84 -11.14 -14.51
CA LEU A 115 10.90 -10.12 -14.45
C LEU A 115 10.51 -8.92 -13.58
N TYR A 116 9.22 -8.76 -13.31
CA TYR A 116 8.64 -7.54 -12.73
C TYR A 116 7.78 -7.84 -11.52
N PRO A 117 7.68 -6.91 -10.56
CA PRO A 117 6.64 -6.95 -9.54
C PRO A 117 5.26 -6.99 -10.20
N GLN A 118 4.32 -7.72 -9.61
CA GLN A 118 2.95 -7.85 -10.13
C GLN A 118 1.95 -7.25 -9.15
N GLN A 119 0.91 -6.61 -9.68
CA GLN A 119 -0.31 -6.27 -8.97
C GLN A 119 -1.46 -7.10 -9.56
N VAL A 120 -2.36 -7.59 -8.72
CA VAL A 120 -3.46 -8.44 -9.15
C VAL A 120 -4.78 -7.83 -8.73
N GLU A 121 -5.74 -7.79 -9.66
CA GLU A 121 -7.12 -7.35 -9.43
C GLU A 121 -8.10 -8.47 -9.79
N PHE A 122 -9.19 -8.59 -9.03
CA PHE A 122 -10.32 -9.45 -9.40
C PHE A 122 -11.51 -8.56 -9.77
N ILE A 123 -12.00 -8.75 -10.98
CA ILE A 123 -13.12 -7.99 -11.55
C ILE A 123 -14.24 -8.97 -11.83
N ARG A 124 -15.44 -8.71 -11.31
CA ARG A 124 -16.65 -9.49 -11.59
C ARG A 124 -17.06 -9.33 -13.05
N ASN A 125 -17.29 -10.44 -13.74
CA ASN A 125 -17.65 -10.42 -15.16
C ASN A 125 -19.08 -9.92 -15.42
N ASP A 126 -19.97 -10.07 -14.44
CA ASP A 126 -21.38 -9.67 -14.55
C ASP A 126 -21.62 -8.18 -14.31
N THR A 127 -20.84 -7.56 -13.40
CA THR A 127 -21.03 -6.15 -13.00
C THR A 127 -19.89 -5.23 -13.43
N GLY A 128 -18.72 -5.78 -13.72
CA GLY A 128 -17.50 -5.02 -13.94
C GLY A 128 -16.91 -4.42 -12.64
N GLU A 129 -17.43 -4.83 -11.47
CA GLU A 129 -16.97 -4.36 -10.17
C GLU A 129 -15.62 -5.00 -9.81
N GLN A 130 -14.65 -4.17 -9.41
CA GLN A 130 -13.42 -4.63 -8.81
C GLN A 130 -13.70 -5.04 -7.36
N ILE A 131 -13.45 -6.30 -7.04
CA ILE A 131 -13.76 -6.90 -5.72
C ILE A 131 -12.50 -7.25 -4.92
N TYR A 132 -11.32 -7.15 -5.52
CA TYR A 132 -10.04 -7.36 -4.87
C TYR A 132 -8.94 -6.62 -5.63
N GLN A 133 -7.99 -6.04 -4.89
CA GLN A 133 -6.75 -5.51 -5.46
C GLN A 133 -5.58 -5.75 -4.49
N SER A 134 -4.55 -6.44 -4.96
CA SER A 134 -3.31 -6.56 -4.22
C SER A 134 -2.48 -5.29 -4.33
N ARG A 135 -1.51 -5.14 -3.44
CA ARG A 135 -0.35 -4.28 -3.70
C ARG A 135 0.64 -5.00 -4.60
N ALA A 136 1.79 -4.36 -4.86
CA ALA A 136 2.84 -5.00 -5.64
C ALA A 136 3.39 -6.25 -4.93
N ILE A 137 3.38 -7.37 -5.63
CA ILE A 137 3.92 -8.66 -5.20
C ILE A 137 5.32 -8.78 -5.81
N PRO A 138 6.38 -8.82 -5.01
CA PRO A 138 7.74 -8.99 -5.52
C PRO A 138 7.91 -10.29 -6.31
N VAL A 139 8.85 -10.32 -7.24
CA VAL A 139 9.24 -11.57 -7.93
C VAL A 139 9.66 -12.62 -6.90
N GLY A 140 9.21 -13.85 -7.07
CA GLY A 140 9.47 -14.95 -6.14
C GLY A 140 8.66 -14.89 -4.83
N SER A 141 7.59 -14.10 -4.79
CA SER A 141 6.73 -13.95 -3.61
C SER A 141 5.29 -14.36 -3.92
N LYS A 142 4.52 -14.67 -2.87
CA LYS A 142 3.14 -15.15 -3.00
C LYS A 142 2.20 -14.53 -1.96
N ILE A 143 0.91 -14.54 -2.29
CA ILE A 143 -0.21 -14.31 -1.39
C ILE A 143 -1.01 -15.61 -1.32
N GLU A 144 -0.96 -16.31 -0.20
CA GLU A 144 -1.68 -17.58 -0.04
C GLU A 144 -3.16 -17.36 0.21
N ARG A 145 -3.48 -16.40 1.08
CA ARG A 145 -4.84 -16.07 1.48
C ARG A 145 -5.03 -14.56 1.44
N ALA A 146 -6.23 -14.13 1.05
CA ALA A 146 -6.64 -12.72 1.09
C ALA A 146 -8.15 -12.62 1.32
N ALA A 147 -8.59 -11.55 1.96
CA ALA A 147 -9.99 -11.15 1.98
C ALA A 147 -10.31 -10.34 0.70
N LEU A 148 -11.57 -10.35 0.30
CA LEU A 148 -12.06 -9.44 -0.74
C LEU A 148 -12.16 -8.01 -0.17
N ASP A 149 -12.03 -7.00 -1.04
CA ASP A 149 -12.20 -5.59 -0.67
C ASP A 149 -13.68 -5.19 -0.55
N VAL A 150 -14.57 -6.05 -1.07
CA VAL A 150 -16.03 -5.88 -1.07
C VAL A 150 -16.68 -7.12 -0.46
N GLU A 151 -17.64 -6.92 0.43
CA GLU A 151 -18.43 -8.02 0.99
C GLU A 151 -19.40 -8.55 -0.07
N LEU A 152 -19.29 -9.85 -0.39
CA LEU A 152 -20.17 -10.52 -1.32
C LEU A 152 -21.08 -11.50 -0.57
N PRO A 153 -22.38 -11.59 -0.97
CA PRO A 153 -23.28 -12.62 -0.47
C PRO A 153 -22.80 -14.03 -0.84
N ALA A 154 -23.36 -15.05 -0.15
CA ALA A 154 -23.14 -16.44 -0.52
C ALA A 154 -23.52 -16.68 -1.99
N GLY A 155 -22.63 -17.33 -2.73
CA GLY A 155 -22.83 -17.57 -4.15
C GLY A 155 -21.54 -17.94 -4.89
N THR A 156 -21.68 -18.07 -6.21
CA THR A 156 -20.57 -18.34 -7.13
C THR A 156 -20.49 -17.21 -8.13
N TYR A 157 -19.29 -16.67 -8.31
CA TYR A 157 -19.02 -15.47 -9.11
C TYR A 157 -17.93 -15.78 -10.14
N GLU A 158 -18.28 -15.63 -11.42
CA GLU A 158 -17.27 -15.63 -12.48
C GLU A 158 -16.57 -14.27 -12.51
N CYS A 159 -15.25 -14.28 -12.40
CA CYS A 159 -14.42 -13.08 -12.36
C CYS A 159 -13.25 -13.21 -13.32
N THR A 160 -12.67 -12.08 -13.67
CA THR A 160 -11.39 -12.00 -14.35
C THR A 160 -10.33 -11.53 -13.36
N ALA A 161 -9.29 -12.33 -13.14
CA ALA A 161 -8.09 -11.93 -12.44
C ALA A 161 -7.14 -11.24 -13.43
N MET A 162 -6.90 -9.94 -13.26
CA MET A 162 -5.98 -9.16 -14.08
C MET A 162 -4.63 -9.07 -13.36
N PHE A 163 -3.57 -9.45 -14.04
CA PHE A 163 -2.19 -9.38 -13.56
C PHE A 163 -1.48 -8.25 -14.29
N HIS A 164 -0.99 -7.26 -13.54
CA HIS A 164 -0.26 -6.11 -14.06
C HIS A 164 1.21 -6.21 -13.67
N ASN A 165 2.09 -6.27 -14.67
CA ASN A 165 3.51 -6.06 -14.44
C ASN A 165 3.77 -4.58 -14.20
N LEU A 166 4.52 -4.26 -13.15
CA LEU A 166 4.84 -2.89 -12.76
C LEU A 166 6.31 -2.58 -13.04
N ASP A 167 6.58 -1.42 -13.62
CA ASP A 167 7.93 -0.89 -13.68
C ASP A 167 8.47 -0.66 -12.26
N PRO A 168 9.63 -1.23 -11.88
CA PRO A 168 10.12 -1.18 -10.51
C PRO A 168 10.59 0.21 -10.06
N VAL A 169 10.73 1.17 -10.98
CA VAL A 169 11.18 2.54 -10.70
C VAL A 169 10.01 3.51 -10.67
N SER A 170 9.18 3.50 -11.72
CA SER A 170 8.04 4.43 -11.85
C SER A 170 6.76 3.90 -11.19
N GLY A 171 6.60 2.58 -11.05
CA GLY A 171 5.36 1.94 -10.60
C GLY A 171 4.27 1.88 -11.69
N GLU A 172 4.59 2.29 -12.93
CA GLU A 172 3.64 2.27 -14.04
C GLU A 172 3.40 0.84 -14.53
N ILE A 173 2.20 0.57 -15.04
CA ILE A 173 1.85 -0.71 -15.65
C ILE A 173 2.53 -0.81 -17.00
N ILE A 174 3.40 -1.82 -17.17
CA ILE A 174 4.16 -2.09 -18.40
C ILE A 174 3.63 -3.32 -19.17
N GLY A 175 2.73 -4.08 -18.56
CA GLY A 175 2.09 -5.23 -19.19
C GLY A 175 0.91 -5.72 -18.37
N THR A 176 -0.05 -6.35 -19.03
CA THR A 176 -1.24 -6.89 -18.41
C THR A 176 -1.61 -8.23 -19.03
N ALA A 177 -1.99 -9.20 -18.19
CA ALA A 177 -2.56 -10.46 -18.61
C ALA A 177 -3.77 -10.81 -17.73
N GLY A 178 -4.71 -11.57 -18.24
CA GLY A 178 -5.94 -11.95 -17.53
C GLY A 178 -6.17 -13.46 -17.51
N ALA A 179 -6.78 -13.94 -16.42
CA ALA A 179 -7.26 -15.29 -16.28
C ALA A 179 -8.71 -15.29 -15.76
N ILE A 180 -9.55 -16.18 -16.30
CA ILE A 180 -10.89 -16.40 -15.78
C ILE A 180 -10.79 -17.23 -14.50
N ILE A 181 -11.46 -16.79 -13.44
CA ILE A 181 -11.54 -17.45 -12.15
C ILE A 181 -12.98 -17.58 -11.70
N THR A 182 -13.25 -18.57 -10.85
CA THR A 182 -14.57 -18.78 -10.27
C THR A 182 -14.48 -18.69 -8.75
N ILE A 183 -14.98 -17.59 -8.18
CA ILE A 183 -14.98 -17.36 -6.73
C ILE A 183 -16.22 -17.98 -6.12
N THR A 184 -16.06 -18.72 -5.03
CA THR A 184 -17.18 -19.28 -4.26
C THR A 184 -17.20 -18.72 -2.85
N ILE A 185 -18.34 -18.12 -2.44
CA ILE A 185 -18.64 -17.67 -1.08
C ILE A 185 -19.68 -18.63 -0.49
N GLN A 186 -19.35 -19.26 0.66
CA GLN A 186 -20.20 -20.33 1.21
C GLN A 186 -21.42 -19.79 1.99
N HIS A 187 -21.22 -18.73 2.82
CA HIS A 187 -22.25 -18.20 3.73
C HIS A 187 -22.42 -16.70 3.62
#